data_a18634b50bbe0042b2f9265b39b32a81
#
_entry.id   a18634b50bbe0042b2f9265b39b32a81
#
_cell.length_a   1.000
_cell.length_b   1.000
_cell.length_c   1.000
_cell.angle_alpha   90.00
_cell.angle_beta   90.00
_cell.angle_gamma   90.00
#
_symmetry.space_group_name_H-M   'P 1'
#
loop_
_entity.id
_entity.type
_entity.pdbx_description
1 polymer ?
#
loop_
_entity_poly.entity_id
_entity_poly.type
_entity_poly.pdbx_seq_one_letter_code
_entity_poly.pdbx_strand_id
1 'polypeptide(L)'
;MTLLNRIPLRLLGAMLASSALVFAQAPSAAPRVISADLNHVRGPHSKVFRRSIGAGRANEGLRADWQRQLALVQRDIGFDYIRMHGLLHDDMGVYQEDAKGNPVYNFQYVDQLYDALLRLHIKPFVELGFMPSALASGKDTVFWWKGNITPPKSYEKWAGLITALILHWEQRYGKDEVKSWYFEVWNEPDIKPFYTSTLEEYLKLYRVTAEAIKKIDQSYRVGGPASAIPFRFEEALVQFCAREKVPIDFVSTHSYGVKEGFFDETGNRGTILDADPGAVRDRMVHSRELIRNSPLPNLELHFTEWSSAYTPTDYIHDQYHQAAFILDKIKGAQESVDSMSYWTFTDIFEENGPRMTPFHGGFGLLNYQGIKKPAFHAYQFLGRLGDTEIVNADKSSWVCTNRDGGIQVLYWDFTPVEPPDRLNDQIYYKRDLPPSPKPPVAVDLMNLPSGTYFEQVYRIGYRQNDAYTTYLDLGAPAQLTKAQVDAISSAASGEPAESRVISVRDGHFRFQSPLSANEVCLLVLRKM
;
A
#
# COMPACT_ATOMS: atom_id res chain seq x y z
N MET A 1 48.44 53.17 -58.94
CA MET A 1 49.82 53.36 -58.52
C MET A 1 50.00 52.59 -57.19
N THR A 2 50.56 51.38 -57.35
CA THR A 2 51.81 50.90 -56.72
C THR A 2 51.74 50.81 -55.21
N LEU A 3 51.95 49.70 -54.53
CA LEU A 3 53.00 48.67 -54.64
C LEU A 3 52.63 47.41 -53.86
N LEU A 4 52.94 46.27 -54.43
CA LEU A 4 53.03 44.97 -53.80
C LEU A 4 54.11 44.95 -52.70
N ASN A 5 53.85 44.25 -51.59
CA ASN A 5 54.91 43.64 -50.83
C ASN A 5 54.54 42.24 -50.38
N ARG A 6 55.30 41.27 -50.85
CA ARG A 6 55.19 39.82 -50.50
C ARG A 6 55.89 39.56 -49.16
N ILE A 7 55.30 38.76 -48.28
CA ILE A 7 55.98 38.18 -47.14
C ILE A 7 55.79 36.65 -47.21
N PRO A 8 56.87 35.87 -46.94
CA PRO A 8 56.89 34.43 -47.25
C PRO A 8 56.18 33.55 -46.22
N LEU A 9 55.59 32.50 -46.74
CA LEU A 9 54.91 31.42 -46.02
C LEU A 9 55.96 30.57 -45.28
N ARG A 10 56.00 30.58 -43.93
CA ARG A 10 56.68 29.56 -43.13
C ARG A 10 55.67 28.51 -42.72
N LEU A 11 55.82 27.28 -43.20
CA LEU A 11 55.14 26.09 -42.70
C LEU A 11 55.65 25.82 -41.28
N LEU A 12 54.72 25.91 -40.29
CA LEU A 12 54.90 25.34 -38.97
C LEU A 12 54.11 24.03 -38.94
N GLY A 13 54.81 22.89 -38.96
CA GLY A 13 54.21 21.58 -38.73
C GLY A 13 53.76 21.45 -37.26
N ALA A 14 52.49 21.45 -37.00
CA ALA A 14 51.93 21.11 -35.69
C ALA A 14 51.77 19.59 -35.59
N MET A 15 52.59 18.93 -34.79
CA MET A 15 52.37 17.55 -34.33
C MET A 15 51.18 17.54 -33.41
N LEU A 16 50.08 16.99 -33.87
CA LEU A 16 48.95 16.62 -33.05
C LEU A 16 49.30 15.37 -32.23
N ALA A 17 49.68 15.56 -30.97
CA ALA A 17 49.77 14.49 -30.01
C ALA A 17 48.34 14.11 -29.60
N SER A 18 47.81 13.00 -30.12
CA SER A 18 46.56 12.39 -29.68
C SER A 18 46.76 11.81 -28.28
N SER A 19 46.39 12.56 -27.24
CA SER A 19 46.24 12.03 -25.89
C SER A 19 45.00 11.15 -25.85
N ALA A 20 45.19 9.84 -25.95
CA ALA A 20 44.14 8.89 -25.61
C ALA A 20 43.82 9.01 -24.10
N LEU A 21 42.74 9.67 -23.76
CA LEU A 21 42.14 9.62 -22.42
C LEU A 21 41.68 8.17 -22.18
N VAL A 22 42.51 7.39 -21.52
CA VAL A 22 42.11 6.12 -20.93
C VAL A 22 41.19 6.47 -19.76
N PHE A 23 39.90 6.39 -19.98
CA PHE A 23 38.94 6.36 -18.88
C PHE A 23 39.22 5.08 -18.08
N ALA A 24 39.93 5.21 -16.97
CA ALA A 24 40.00 4.15 -15.98
C ALA A 24 38.56 3.89 -15.50
N GLN A 25 37.99 2.76 -15.91
CA GLN A 25 36.77 2.27 -15.31
C GLN A 25 37.01 2.15 -13.80
N ALA A 26 36.25 2.89 -13.00
CA ALA A 26 36.25 2.69 -11.56
C ALA A 26 36.03 1.20 -11.28
N PRO A 27 36.73 0.59 -10.31
CA PRO A 27 36.55 -0.82 -9.98
C PRO A 27 35.08 -1.06 -9.70
N SER A 28 34.45 -1.99 -10.43
CA SER A 28 33.06 -2.33 -10.22
C SER A 28 32.94 -2.84 -8.77
N ALA A 29 32.03 -2.25 -8.00
CA ALA A 29 31.75 -2.72 -6.66
C ALA A 29 31.44 -4.22 -6.69
N ALA A 30 31.89 -4.96 -5.67
CA ALA A 30 31.61 -6.39 -5.57
C ALA A 30 30.09 -6.62 -5.62
N PRO A 31 29.61 -7.66 -6.34
CA PRO A 31 28.19 -7.92 -6.47
C PRO A 31 27.56 -8.24 -5.11
N ARG A 32 26.33 -7.80 -4.89
CA ARG A 32 25.45 -8.28 -3.83
C ARG A 32 25.05 -9.71 -4.15
N VAL A 33 25.30 -10.65 -3.25
CA VAL A 33 25.07 -12.08 -3.49
C VAL A 33 23.79 -12.54 -2.78
N ILE A 34 22.87 -13.13 -3.53
CA ILE A 34 21.69 -13.85 -3.02
C ILE A 34 21.96 -15.34 -3.24
N SER A 35 22.38 -16.04 -2.17
CA SER A 35 22.67 -17.46 -2.22
C SER A 35 21.59 -18.23 -1.47
N ALA A 36 21.07 -19.30 -2.10
CA ALA A 36 20.07 -20.17 -1.49
C ALA A 36 20.26 -21.63 -1.91
N ASP A 37 20.20 -22.53 -0.91
CA ASP A 37 20.10 -23.96 -1.12
C ASP A 37 18.64 -24.40 -1.04
N LEU A 38 18.07 -24.91 -2.12
CA LEU A 38 16.64 -25.26 -2.20
C LEU A 38 16.24 -26.39 -1.23
N ASN A 39 17.19 -27.13 -0.67
CA ASN A 39 16.92 -28.10 0.38
C ASN A 39 16.74 -27.45 1.78
N HIS A 40 17.14 -26.20 1.95
CA HIS A 40 17.02 -25.46 3.21
C HIS A 40 15.75 -24.64 3.25
N VAL A 41 14.63 -25.30 3.51
CA VAL A 41 13.30 -24.68 3.61
C VAL A 41 13.18 -23.90 4.92
N ARG A 42 12.71 -22.63 4.83
CA ARG A 42 12.36 -21.81 6.00
C ARG A 42 10.96 -22.18 6.53
N GLY A 43 10.01 -22.39 5.63
CA GLY A 43 8.62 -22.68 5.95
C GLY A 43 7.65 -22.12 4.93
N PRO A 44 6.36 -22.03 5.26
CA PRO A 44 5.37 -21.38 4.41
C PRO A 44 5.72 -19.90 4.17
N HIS A 45 5.64 -19.45 2.93
CA HIS A 45 5.78 -18.03 2.62
C HIS A 45 4.59 -17.24 3.15
N SER A 46 4.86 -16.17 3.92
CA SER A 46 3.83 -15.34 4.52
C SER A 46 2.94 -14.69 3.46
N LYS A 47 1.63 -14.76 3.64
CA LYS A 47 0.64 -14.11 2.76
C LYS A 47 0.03 -12.86 3.42
N VAL A 48 0.67 -12.30 4.46
CA VAL A 48 0.19 -11.11 5.18
C VAL A 48 -0.02 -9.91 4.26
N PHE A 49 0.77 -9.81 3.19
CA PHE A 49 0.70 -8.73 2.20
C PHE A 49 -0.66 -8.60 1.50
N ARG A 50 -1.41 -9.71 1.37
CA ARG A 50 -2.72 -9.73 0.70
C ARG A 50 -3.90 -9.91 1.66
N ARG A 51 -3.66 -9.89 2.98
CA ARG A 51 -4.75 -10.07 3.94
C ARG A 51 -5.77 -8.95 3.88
N SER A 52 -5.35 -7.70 3.63
CA SER A 52 -6.27 -6.57 3.55
C SER A 52 -5.72 -5.48 2.63
N ILE A 53 -6.64 -4.69 2.07
CA ILE A 53 -6.36 -3.50 1.26
C ILE A 53 -7.29 -2.36 1.67
N GLY A 54 -6.81 -1.12 1.61
CA GLY A 54 -7.62 0.07 1.84
C GLY A 54 -8.35 0.54 0.58
N ALA A 55 -9.45 1.25 0.81
CA ALA A 55 -10.18 2.01 -0.20
C ALA A 55 -10.61 3.36 0.40
N GLY A 56 -11.07 4.29 -0.42
CA GLY A 56 -11.59 5.56 0.05
C GLY A 56 -12.89 5.40 0.87
N ARG A 57 -14.02 5.87 0.36
CA ARG A 57 -15.30 5.75 1.08
C ARG A 57 -16.23 4.72 0.44
N ALA A 58 -17.18 4.21 1.23
CA ALA A 58 -18.14 3.20 0.81
C ALA A 58 -18.98 3.61 -0.41
N ASN A 59 -19.39 4.89 -0.50
CA ASN A 59 -20.17 5.40 -1.61
C ASN A 59 -19.43 5.33 -2.96
N GLU A 60 -18.09 5.50 -2.98
CA GLU A 60 -17.28 5.29 -4.19
C GLU A 60 -17.39 3.86 -4.72
N GLY A 61 -17.55 2.88 -3.83
CA GLY A 61 -17.70 1.47 -4.16
C GLY A 61 -18.99 1.12 -4.93
N LEU A 62 -19.97 2.04 -4.97
CA LEU A 62 -21.17 1.91 -5.79
C LEU A 62 -20.92 2.22 -7.28
N ARG A 63 -19.77 2.81 -7.61
CA ARG A 63 -19.40 3.21 -8.96
C ARG A 63 -18.91 2.03 -9.78
N ALA A 64 -19.34 1.96 -11.02
CA ALA A 64 -18.97 0.89 -11.94
C ALA A 64 -17.46 0.87 -12.27
N ASP A 65 -16.81 2.03 -12.37
CA ASP A 65 -15.36 2.14 -12.61
C ASP A 65 -14.55 1.64 -11.41
N TRP A 66 -14.94 1.97 -10.19
CA TRP A 66 -14.32 1.47 -8.97
C TRP A 66 -14.42 -0.08 -8.89
N GLN A 67 -15.61 -0.64 -9.15
CA GLN A 67 -15.79 -2.10 -9.13
C GLN A 67 -15.00 -2.82 -10.23
N ARG A 68 -14.86 -2.21 -11.43
CA ARG A 68 -13.98 -2.75 -12.48
C ARG A 68 -12.51 -2.74 -12.07
N GLN A 69 -12.04 -1.69 -11.41
CA GLN A 69 -10.68 -1.62 -10.89
C GLN A 69 -10.45 -2.64 -9.78
N LEU A 70 -11.41 -2.80 -8.86
CA LEU A 70 -11.32 -3.83 -7.83
C LEU A 70 -11.28 -5.25 -8.43
N ALA A 71 -12.08 -5.51 -9.47
CA ALA A 71 -12.05 -6.79 -10.18
C ALA A 71 -10.67 -7.08 -10.81
N LEU A 72 -10.00 -6.05 -11.36
CA LEU A 72 -8.64 -6.17 -11.87
C LEU A 72 -7.65 -6.52 -10.75
N VAL A 73 -7.74 -5.82 -9.61
CA VAL A 73 -6.88 -6.06 -8.44
C VAL A 73 -7.10 -7.47 -7.89
N GLN A 74 -8.35 -7.90 -7.74
CA GLN A 74 -8.68 -9.25 -7.25
C GLN A 74 -8.19 -10.36 -8.18
N ARG A 75 -8.29 -10.18 -9.49
CA ARG A 75 -7.78 -11.15 -10.46
C ARG A 75 -6.25 -11.29 -10.41
N ASP A 76 -5.52 -10.19 -10.29
CA ASP A 76 -4.07 -10.14 -10.45
C ASP A 76 -3.31 -10.29 -9.10
N ILE A 77 -3.95 -9.96 -7.97
CA ILE A 77 -3.34 -9.96 -6.63
C ILE A 77 -4.15 -10.83 -5.64
N GLY A 78 -5.46 -10.57 -5.50
CA GLY A 78 -6.37 -11.37 -4.69
C GLY A 78 -6.26 -11.06 -3.19
N PHE A 79 -6.78 -9.91 -2.74
CA PHE A 79 -6.88 -9.57 -1.32
C PHE A 79 -8.02 -10.31 -0.62
N ASP A 80 -7.84 -10.66 0.65
CA ASP A 80 -8.86 -11.33 1.46
C ASP A 80 -9.92 -10.35 1.98
N TYR A 81 -9.49 -9.14 2.41
CA TYR A 81 -10.34 -8.11 2.99
C TYR A 81 -10.14 -6.74 2.36
N ILE A 82 -11.19 -5.91 2.44
CA ILE A 82 -11.15 -4.50 2.06
C ILE A 82 -11.75 -3.63 3.17
N ARG A 83 -11.04 -2.56 3.52
CA ARG A 83 -11.46 -1.57 4.50
C ARG A 83 -11.74 -0.24 3.81
N MET A 84 -12.80 0.46 4.22
CA MET A 84 -13.21 1.74 3.64
C MET A 84 -13.94 2.61 4.65
N HIS A 85 -13.81 3.92 4.50
CA HIS A 85 -14.49 4.93 5.32
C HIS A 85 -15.98 5.07 5.00
N GLY A 86 -16.70 5.68 5.92
CA GLY A 86 -18.00 6.29 5.66
C GLY A 86 -19.12 5.33 5.33
N LEU A 87 -19.08 4.10 5.83
CA LEU A 87 -20.17 3.13 5.67
C LEU A 87 -21.48 3.65 6.25
N LEU A 88 -21.42 4.39 7.35
CA LEU A 88 -22.59 4.93 8.05
C LEU A 88 -22.87 6.40 7.66
N HIS A 89 -22.13 6.97 6.73
CA HIS A 89 -22.34 8.33 6.25
C HIS A 89 -23.71 8.47 5.55
N ASP A 90 -24.26 9.69 5.56
CA ASP A 90 -25.60 9.98 5.05
C ASP A 90 -25.80 9.61 3.56
N ASP A 91 -24.75 9.64 2.74
CA ASP A 91 -24.85 9.25 1.33
C ASP A 91 -24.94 7.73 1.09
N MET A 92 -24.74 6.92 2.16
CA MET A 92 -25.07 5.50 2.18
C MET A 92 -26.50 5.24 2.66
N GLY A 93 -27.14 6.25 3.23
CA GLY A 93 -28.56 6.26 3.59
C GLY A 93 -28.96 5.30 4.71
N VAL A 94 -28.00 4.86 5.55
CA VAL A 94 -28.23 3.76 6.53
C VAL A 94 -29.10 4.14 7.71
N TYR A 95 -29.16 5.43 8.08
CA TYR A 95 -29.86 5.89 9.28
C TYR A 95 -30.56 7.23 9.05
N GLN A 96 -31.81 7.28 9.44
CA GLN A 96 -32.62 8.50 9.54
C GLN A 96 -33.49 8.45 10.79
N GLU A 97 -34.13 9.55 11.14
CA GLU A 97 -35.15 9.59 12.18
C GLU A 97 -36.49 10.08 11.60
N ASP A 98 -37.60 9.46 12.01
CA ASP A 98 -38.94 9.94 11.66
C ASP A 98 -39.27 11.25 12.40
N ALA A 99 -40.45 11.83 12.14
CA ALA A 99 -40.90 13.06 12.78
C ALA A 99 -41.05 12.94 14.31
N LYS A 100 -41.10 11.73 14.85
CA LYS A 100 -41.14 11.45 16.30
C LYS A 100 -39.78 11.14 16.90
N GLY A 101 -38.73 11.15 16.06
CA GLY A 101 -37.36 10.81 16.45
C GLY A 101 -37.10 9.31 16.53
N ASN A 102 -37.98 8.44 15.98
CA ASN A 102 -37.68 7.01 15.94
C ASN A 102 -36.69 6.68 14.84
N PRO A 103 -35.73 5.74 15.06
CA PRO A 103 -34.81 5.28 14.05
C PRO A 103 -35.50 4.66 12.84
N VAL A 104 -35.03 5.01 11.64
CA VAL A 104 -35.41 4.41 10.35
C VAL A 104 -34.15 3.91 9.69
N TYR A 105 -34.06 2.62 9.45
CA TYR A 105 -32.88 1.98 8.83
C TYR A 105 -33.14 1.66 7.36
N ASN A 106 -32.11 1.85 6.52
CA ASN A 106 -32.13 1.48 5.11
C ASN A 106 -30.75 0.97 4.69
N PHE A 107 -30.67 -0.26 4.21
CA PHE A 107 -29.40 -0.93 3.89
C PHE A 107 -29.20 -1.18 2.40
N GLN A 108 -30.03 -0.61 1.52
CA GLN A 108 -29.99 -0.90 0.08
C GLN A 108 -28.63 -0.60 -0.57
N TYR A 109 -27.98 0.53 -0.23
CA TYR A 109 -26.66 0.86 -0.76
C TYR A 109 -25.56 0.00 -0.17
N VAL A 110 -25.65 -0.31 1.12
CA VAL A 110 -24.72 -1.23 1.78
C VAL A 110 -24.82 -2.62 1.14
N ASP A 111 -26.05 -3.10 0.89
CA ASP A 111 -26.30 -4.37 0.20
C ASP A 111 -25.68 -4.39 -1.19
N GLN A 112 -25.93 -3.35 -2.00
CA GLN A 112 -25.37 -3.24 -3.34
C GLN A 112 -23.83 -3.29 -3.34
N LEU A 113 -23.22 -2.59 -2.38
CA LEU A 113 -21.77 -2.59 -2.22
C LEU A 113 -21.24 -3.97 -1.80
N TYR A 114 -21.81 -4.54 -0.73
CA TYR A 114 -21.30 -5.80 -0.17
C TYR A 114 -21.58 -7.00 -1.06
N ASP A 115 -22.70 -7.00 -1.79
CA ASP A 115 -22.94 -7.98 -2.87
C ASP A 115 -21.85 -7.93 -3.95
N ALA A 116 -21.38 -6.72 -4.30
CA ALA A 116 -20.30 -6.56 -5.28
C ALA A 116 -18.96 -7.06 -4.73
N LEU A 117 -18.65 -6.76 -3.46
CA LEU A 117 -17.42 -7.23 -2.81
C LEU A 117 -17.38 -8.76 -2.73
N LEU A 118 -18.44 -9.38 -2.22
CA LEU A 118 -18.49 -10.84 -2.05
C LEU A 118 -18.47 -11.57 -3.40
N ARG A 119 -19.08 -11.02 -4.46
CA ARG A 119 -18.94 -11.57 -5.84
C ARG A 119 -17.49 -11.54 -6.34
N LEU A 120 -16.69 -10.61 -5.87
CA LEU A 120 -15.26 -10.51 -6.18
C LEU A 120 -14.39 -11.29 -5.19
N HIS A 121 -15.00 -12.10 -4.31
CA HIS A 121 -14.31 -12.90 -3.29
C HIS A 121 -13.42 -12.06 -2.35
N ILE A 122 -13.84 -10.84 -2.03
CA ILE A 122 -13.21 -10.00 -1.02
C ILE A 122 -14.22 -9.68 0.09
N LYS A 123 -13.79 -9.81 1.34
CA LYS A 123 -14.63 -9.61 2.51
C LYS A 123 -14.49 -8.20 3.07
N PRO A 124 -15.54 -7.63 3.68
CA PRO A 124 -15.40 -6.36 4.36
C PRO A 124 -14.58 -6.52 5.65
N PHE A 125 -13.63 -5.58 5.85
CA PHE A 125 -13.10 -5.19 7.13
C PHE A 125 -13.87 -3.94 7.52
N VAL A 126 -14.91 -4.11 8.34
CA VAL A 126 -15.97 -3.12 8.53
C VAL A 126 -15.50 -2.00 9.46
N GLU A 127 -15.29 -0.79 8.93
CA GLU A 127 -15.15 0.42 9.74
C GLU A 127 -16.54 0.97 10.10
N LEU A 128 -16.86 1.03 11.39
CA LEU A 128 -18.11 1.56 11.92
C LEU A 128 -17.99 3.09 12.13
N GLY A 129 -18.04 3.84 11.03
CA GLY A 129 -17.91 5.30 10.92
C GLY A 129 -18.37 5.78 9.53
N PHE A 130 -18.52 7.08 9.29
CA PHE A 130 -18.63 8.14 10.27
C PHE A 130 -20.06 8.28 10.79
N MET A 131 -20.29 9.22 11.75
CA MET A 131 -21.60 9.34 12.40
C MET A 131 -22.68 9.80 11.41
N PRO A 132 -23.85 9.12 11.31
CA PRO A 132 -24.98 9.65 10.56
C PRO A 132 -25.42 11.00 11.13
N SER A 133 -25.66 12.02 10.30
CA SER A 133 -25.99 13.38 10.77
C SER A 133 -27.20 13.42 11.68
N ALA A 134 -28.22 12.57 11.42
CA ALA A 134 -29.40 12.48 12.27
C ALA A 134 -29.10 11.90 13.68
N LEU A 135 -27.99 11.18 13.86
CA LEU A 135 -27.55 10.62 15.14
C LEU A 135 -26.41 11.42 15.80
N ALA A 136 -25.81 12.36 15.10
CA ALA A 136 -24.66 13.14 15.55
C ALA A 136 -25.00 14.08 16.70
N SER A 137 -24.07 14.28 17.64
CA SER A 137 -24.20 15.25 18.73
C SER A 137 -23.77 16.68 18.32
N GLY A 138 -23.09 16.82 17.17
CA GLY A 138 -22.58 18.09 16.65
C GLY A 138 -22.57 18.13 15.12
N LYS A 139 -21.94 19.17 14.56
CA LYS A 139 -21.92 19.45 13.12
C LYS A 139 -20.51 19.41 12.51
N ASP A 140 -19.50 19.06 13.29
CA ASP A 140 -18.12 19.01 12.82
C ASP A 140 -17.94 17.86 11.83
N THR A 141 -17.26 18.15 10.72
CA THR A 141 -17.11 17.18 9.62
C THR A 141 -15.68 17.17 9.11
N VAL A 142 -15.30 16.05 8.51
CA VAL A 142 -14.03 15.84 7.82
C VAL A 142 -14.28 15.53 6.34
N PHE A 143 -13.27 15.73 5.54
CA PHE A 143 -13.25 15.47 4.10
C PHE A 143 -14.20 16.36 3.27
N TRP A 144 -14.00 16.33 1.97
CA TRP A 144 -14.86 17.05 1.02
C TRP A 144 -16.32 16.58 1.06
N TRP A 145 -16.55 15.29 1.31
CA TRP A 145 -17.88 14.69 1.43
C TRP A 145 -18.51 14.80 2.83
N LYS A 146 -17.85 15.54 3.75
CA LYS A 146 -18.41 15.97 5.04
C LYS A 146 -18.83 14.84 5.97
N GLY A 147 -17.97 13.81 6.16
CA GLY A 147 -18.18 12.79 7.20
C GLY A 147 -18.27 13.43 8.59
N ASN A 148 -19.36 13.18 9.33
CA ASN A 148 -19.53 13.76 10.65
C ASN A 148 -18.65 13.05 11.68
N ILE A 149 -17.86 13.82 12.42
CA ILE A 149 -16.81 13.36 13.35
C ILE A 149 -17.15 13.56 14.83
N THR A 150 -18.43 13.77 15.13
CA THR A 150 -18.87 13.95 16.52
C THR A 150 -19.42 12.63 17.11
N PRO A 151 -19.39 12.46 18.45
CA PRO A 151 -20.04 11.33 19.10
C PRO A 151 -21.55 11.23 18.80
N PRO A 152 -22.19 10.08 19.06
CA PRO A 152 -23.63 10.00 18.93
C PRO A 152 -24.36 10.82 20.01
N LYS A 153 -25.46 11.46 19.65
CA LYS A 153 -26.35 12.15 20.64
C LYS A 153 -27.09 11.15 21.54
N SER A 154 -27.21 9.87 21.13
CA SER A 154 -27.81 8.78 21.89
C SER A 154 -27.03 7.48 21.63
N TYR A 155 -26.41 6.95 22.67
CA TYR A 155 -25.70 5.67 22.64
C TYR A 155 -26.63 4.47 22.47
N GLU A 156 -27.87 4.57 22.96
CA GLU A 156 -28.93 3.55 22.75
C GLU A 156 -29.26 3.43 21.27
N LYS A 157 -29.50 4.55 20.59
CA LYS A 157 -29.78 4.56 19.13
C LYS A 157 -28.57 4.12 18.30
N TRP A 158 -27.35 4.47 18.75
CA TRP A 158 -26.13 3.96 18.12
C TRP A 158 -26.03 2.43 18.21
N ALA A 159 -26.20 1.87 19.42
CA ALA A 159 -26.23 0.41 19.61
C ALA A 159 -27.34 -0.24 18.77
N GLY A 160 -28.51 0.42 18.69
CA GLY A 160 -29.62 -0.01 17.85
C GLY A 160 -29.27 -0.07 16.36
N LEU A 161 -28.58 0.95 15.83
CA LEU A 161 -28.08 0.97 14.44
C LEU A 161 -27.12 -0.19 14.19
N ILE A 162 -26.09 -0.35 15.04
CA ILE A 162 -25.10 -1.43 14.91
C ILE A 162 -25.79 -2.80 14.96
N THR A 163 -26.69 -3.00 15.89
CA THR A 163 -27.46 -4.25 16.02
C THR A 163 -28.29 -4.51 14.76
N ALA A 164 -29.03 -3.52 14.28
CA ALA A 164 -29.90 -3.67 13.10
C ALA A 164 -29.08 -4.01 11.85
N LEU A 165 -27.93 -3.36 11.68
CA LEU A 165 -27.03 -3.58 10.54
C LEU A 165 -26.46 -5.00 10.54
N ILE A 166 -25.96 -5.49 11.67
CA ILE A 166 -25.37 -6.84 11.76
C ILE A 166 -26.45 -7.92 11.60
N LEU A 167 -27.60 -7.77 12.22
CA LEU A 167 -28.71 -8.71 12.04
C LEU A 167 -29.22 -8.75 10.60
N HIS A 168 -29.24 -7.60 9.90
CA HIS A 168 -29.53 -7.55 8.48
C HIS A 168 -28.51 -8.34 7.66
N TRP A 169 -27.20 -8.19 7.93
CA TRP A 169 -26.15 -8.96 7.26
C TRP A 169 -26.24 -10.47 7.55
N GLU A 170 -26.55 -10.88 8.81
CA GLU A 170 -26.82 -12.29 9.11
C GLU A 170 -27.97 -12.84 8.28
N GLN A 171 -29.04 -12.07 8.14
CA GLN A 171 -30.20 -12.49 7.36
C GLN A 171 -29.88 -12.59 5.87
N ARG A 172 -29.04 -11.68 5.35
CA ARG A 172 -28.71 -11.60 3.92
C ARG A 172 -27.62 -12.59 3.50
N TYR A 173 -26.55 -12.68 4.28
CA TYR A 173 -25.32 -13.41 3.91
C TYR A 173 -25.10 -14.69 4.74
N GLY A 174 -25.84 -14.87 5.80
CA GLY A 174 -25.67 -15.97 6.75
C GLY A 174 -24.62 -15.68 7.84
N LYS A 175 -24.79 -16.33 8.99
CA LYS A 175 -23.94 -16.14 10.17
C LYS A 175 -22.47 -16.49 9.91
N ASP A 176 -22.20 -17.57 9.18
CA ASP A 176 -20.84 -18.04 8.92
C ASP A 176 -20.05 -17.04 8.08
N GLU A 177 -20.70 -16.36 7.12
CA GLU A 177 -20.07 -15.30 6.34
C GLU A 177 -19.75 -14.10 7.23
N VAL A 178 -20.73 -13.59 7.98
CA VAL A 178 -20.56 -12.42 8.87
C VAL A 178 -19.53 -12.68 9.97
N LYS A 179 -19.47 -13.91 10.50
CA LYS A 179 -18.45 -14.33 11.48
C LYS A 179 -17.02 -14.22 10.94
N SER A 180 -16.86 -14.30 9.63
CA SER A 180 -15.55 -14.20 9.00
C SER A 180 -15.06 -12.75 8.88
N TRP A 181 -15.90 -11.75 9.13
CA TRP A 181 -15.56 -10.33 9.02
C TRP A 181 -14.90 -9.77 10.29
N TYR A 182 -14.36 -8.56 10.17
CA TYR A 182 -13.84 -7.75 11.28
C TYR A 182 -14.70 -6.51 11.44
N PHE A 183 -14.91 -6.08 12.68
CA PHE A 183 -15.67 -4.87 13.02
C PHE A 183 -14.76 -3.91 13.76
N GLU A 184 -14.31 -2.87 13.08
CA GLU A 184 -13.45 -1.82 13.60
C GLU A 184 -14.29 -0.64 14.07
N VAL A 185 -14.05 -0.18 15.29
CA VAL A 185 -14.82 0.91 15.88
C VAL A 185 -14.16 2.23 15.61
N TRP A 186 -14.72 2.99 14.64
CA TRP A 186 -14.28 4.32 14.25
C TRP A 186 -13.00 4.35 13.41
N ASN A 187 -12.54 5.60 13.08
CA ASN A 187 -11.29 5.91 12.40
C ASN A 187 -10.57 7.07 13.10
N GLU A 188 -9.30 6.88 13.46
CA GLU A 188 -8.38 7.88 14.02
C GLU A 188 -8.98 8.76 15.13
N PRO A 189 -9.56 8.18 16.18
CA PRO A 189 -10.20 8.94 17.25
C PRO A 189 -9.21 9.73 18.12
N ASP A 190 -7.92 9.51 17.93
CA ASP A 190 -6.82 10.14 18.67
C ASP A 190 -6.39 11.49 18.10
N ILE A 191 -6.92 11.92 16.94
CA ILE A 191 -6.67 13.23 16.34
C ILE A 191 -7.96 14.00 16.07
N LYS A 192 -7.91 15.32 16.32
CA LYS A 192 -9.08 16.20 16.19
C LYS A 192 -9.74 16.23 14.81
N PRO A 193 -9.02 16.11 13.68
CA PRO A 193 -9.66 16.08 12.37
C PRO A 193 -10.64 14.93 12.17
N PHE A 194 -10.57 13.85 12.98
CA PHE A 194 -11.40 12.65 12.81
C PHE A 194 -12.31 12.34 14.01
N TYR A 195 -12.08 12.99 15.17
CA TYR A 195 -12.96 12.84 16.33
C TYR A 195 -12.89 14.07 17.22
N THR A 196 -14.01 14.77 17.40
CA THR A 196 -14.07 16.03 18.16
C THR A 196 -14.39 15.83 19.63
N SER A 197 -13.94 14.72 20.23
CA SER A 197 -14.16 14.44 21.65
C SER A 197 -12.91 13.92 22.35
N THR A 198 -13.07 13.30 23.50
CA THR A 198 -11.98 12.84 24.37
C THR A 198 -11.74 11.34 24.24
N LEU A 199 -10.62 10.85 24.79
CA LEU A 199 -10.35 9.41 24.91
C LEU A 199 -11.47 8.70 25.68
N GLU A 200 -11.95 9.27 26.78
CA GLU A 200 -13.01 8.67 27.61
C GLU A 200 -14.30 8.50 26.81
N GLU A 201 -14.64 9.48 25.97
CA GLU A 201 -15.83 9.39 25.12
C GLU A 201 -15.66 8.35 24.00
N TYR A 202 -14.43 8.23 23.45
CA TYR A 202 -14.12 7.15 22.52
C TYR A 202 -14.20 5.77 23.19
N LEU A 203 -13.65 5.60 24.38
CA LEU A 203 -13.73 4.33 25.13
C LEU A 203 -15.18 3.94 25.45
N LYS A 204 -16.06 4.91 25.69
CA LYS A 204 -17.49 4.69 25.84
C LYS A 204 -18.15 4.27 24.52
N LEU A 205 -17.82 4.94 23.40
CA LEU A 205 -18.29 4.54 22.07
C LEU A 205 -17.87 3.10 21.75
N TYR A 206 -16.61 2.78 22.01
CA TYR A 206 -16.06 1.44 21.82
C TYR A 206 -16.83 0.39 22.65
N ARG A 207 -16.98 0.63 23.96
CA ARG A 207 -17.71 -0.28 24.87
C ARG A 207 -19.11 -0.58 24.36
N VAL A 208 -19.90 0.45 24.08
CA VAL A 208 -21.28 0.30 23.63
C VAL A 208 -21.37 -0.48 22.32
N THR A 209 -20.45 -0.21 21.41
CA THR A 209 -20.37 -0.90 20.12
C THR A 209 -19.98 -2.37 20.30
N ALA A 210 -18.91 -2.64 21.04
CA ALA A 210 -18.42 -3.99 21.28
C ALA A 210 -19.45 -4.88 22.02
N GLU A 211 -20.09 -4.33 23.05
CA GLU A 211 -21.16 -5.03 23.78
C GLU A 211 -22.38 -5.32 22.89
N ALA A 212 -22.78 -4.37 22.03
CA ALA A 212 -23.87 -4.58 21.07
C ALA A 212 -23.56 -5.71 20.08
N ILE A 213 -22.35 -5.74 19.53
CA ILE A 213 -21.88 -6.78 18.61
C ILE A 213 -21.83 -8.15 19.30
N LYS A 214 -21.20 -8.23 20.47
CA LYS A 214 -21.05 -9.49 21.23
C LYS A 214 -22.38 -10.02 21.79
N LYS A 215 -23.37 -9.16 21.96
CA LYS A 215 -24.74 -9.59 22.35
C LYS A 215 -25.45 -10.36 21.23
N ILE A 216 -25.11 -10.09 19.97
CA ILE A 216 -25.63 -10.82 18.81
C ILE A 216 -24.94 -12.19 18.72
N ASP A 217 -23.61 -12.20 18.67
CA ASP A 217 -22.82 -13.43 18.66
C ASP A 217 -21.42 -13.17 19.28
N GLN A 218 -21.03 -13.99 20.27
CA GLN A 218 -19.76 -13.88 20.97
C GLN A 218 -18.55 -14.12 20.07
N SER A 219 -18.73 -14.75 18.93
CA SER A 219 -17.67 -15.08 17.99
C SER A 219 -17.35 -13.95 16.98
N TYR A 220 -18.17 -12.89 16.92
CA TYR A 220 -17.91 -11.75 16.03
C TYR A 220 -16.72 -10.94 16.53
N ARG A 221 -15.79 -10.64 15.62
CA ARG A 221 -14.52 -10.01 15.95
C ARG A 221 -14.66 -8.49 15.96
N VAL A 222 -14.48 -7.88 17.13
CA VAL A 222 -14.52 -6.42 17.30
C VAL A 222 -13.20 -5.89 17.85
N GLY A 223 -12.75 -4.75 17.33
CA GLY A 223 -11.51 -4.10 17.75
C GLY A 223 -11.43 -2.63 17.34
N GLY A 224 -10.27 -2.08 17.50
CA GLY A 224 -9.90 -0.68 17.25
C GLY A 224 -8.54 -0.39 17.87
N PRO A 225 -8.15 0.88 18.05
CA PRO A 225 -8.90 2.11 17.79
C PRO A 225 -8.69 2.69 16.37
N ALA A 226 -7.92 2.03 15.48
CA ALA A 226 -7.50 2.60 14.21
C ALA A 226 -6.80 3.96 14.39
N SER A 227 -5.83 4.04 15.32
CA SER A 227 -5.19 5.31 15.69
C SER A 227 -4.26 5.84 14.60
N ALA A 228 -4.30 7.17 14.37
CA ALA A 228 -3.36 7.87 13.50
C ALA A 228 -1.95 7.91 14.11
N ILE A 229 -1.88 8.12 15.44
CA ILE A 229 -0.62 8.20 16.19
C ILE A 229 -0.44 6.89 16.95
N PRO A 230 0.50 6.03 16.54
CA PRO A 230 0.73 4.75 17.19
C PRO A 230 0.96 4.86 18.71
N PHE A 231 0.57 3.81 19.43
CA PHE A 231 0.83 3.48 20.83
C PHE A 231 -0.13 4.09 21.85
N ARG A 232 -0.50 5.37 21.75
CA ARG A 232 -1.24 6.07 22.80
C ARG A 232 -2.66 5.54 23.02
N PHE A 233 -3.47 5.49 21.96
CA PHE A 233 -4.87 5.03 22.07
C PHE A 233 -4.96 3.50 22.03
N GLU A 234 -4.02 2.82 21.39
CA GLU A 234 -3.89 1.37 21.41
C GLU A 234 -3.69 0.86 22.84
N GLU A 235 -2.69 1.40 23.56
CA GLU A 235 -2.42 1.03 24.95
C GLU A 235 -3.61 1.34 25.85
N ALA A 236 -4.20 2.55 25.73
CA ALA A 236 -5.35 2.95 26.52
C ALA A 236 -6.56 2.04 26.31
N LEU A 237 -6.84 1.64 25.06
CA LEU A 237 -7.95 0.73 24.74
C LEU A 237 -7.71 -0.66 25.32
N VAL A 238 -6.53 -1.24 25.14
CA VAL A 238 -6.18 -2.57 25.65
C VAL A 238 -6.26 -2.61 27.18
N GLN A 239 -5.70 -1.60 27.86
CA GLN A 239 -5.76 -1.49 29.32
C GLN A 239 -7.21 -1.32 29.82
N PHE A 240 -8.01 -0.50 29.14
CA PHE A 240 -9.42 -0.30 29.45
C PHE A 240 -10.21 -1.60 29.31
N CYS A 241 -10.05 -2.31 28.18
CA CYS A 241 -10.76 -3.55 27.93
C CYS A 241 -10.40 -4.64 28.96
N ALA A 242 -9.13 -4.77 29.30
CA ALA A 242 -8.67 -5.71 30.32
C ALA A 242 -9.24 -5.40 31.71
N ARG A 243 -9.18 -4.13 32.14
CA ARG A 243 -9.64 -3.69 33.47
C ARG A 243 -11.17 -3.78 33.62
N GLU A 244 -11.89 -3.30 32.62
CA GLU A 244 -13.34 -3.18 32.65
C GLU A 244 -14.07 -4.41 32.08
N LYS A 245 -13.31 -5.41 31.61
CA LYS A 245 -13.83 -6.63 30.95
C LYS A 245 -14.69 -6.33 29.71
N VAL A 246 -14.33 -5.28 28.96
CA VAL A 246 -14.96 -4.96 27.68
C VAL A 246 -14.38 -5.88 26.59
N PRO A 247 -15.22 -6.46 25.72
CA PRO A 247 -14.73 -7.35 24.66
C PRO A 247 -13.79 -6.64 23.68
N ILE A 248 -12.72 -7.34 23.32
CA ILE A 248 -11.77 -6.92 22.26
C ILE A 248 -11.13 -8.17 21.67
N ASP A 249 -11.09 -8.27 20.34
CA ASP A 249 -10.49 -9.41 19.62
C ASP A 249 -9.23 -9.01 18.87
N PHE A 250 -9.08 -7.74 18.50
CA PHE A 250 -7.91 -7.22 17.79
C PHE A 250 -7.62 -5.76 18.13
N VAL A 251 -6.38 -5.37 17.90
CA VAL A 251 -5.95 -3.97 17.88
C VAL A 251 -5.74 -3.53 16.45
N SER A 252 -6.19 -2.32 16.11
CA SER A 252 -5.89 -1.69 14.81
C SER A 252 -5.26 -0.32 14.98
N THR A 253 -4.40 0.04 14.03
CA THR A 253 -3.66 1.30 14.02
C THR A 253 -3.16 1.62 12.61
N HIS A 254 -2.57 2.81 12.41
CA HIS A 254 -2.04 3.28 11.14
C HIS A 254 -0.54 3.55 11.21
N SER A 255 0.14 3.52 10.07
CA SER A 255 1.55 3.91 10.00
C SER A 255 1.92 4.46 8.63
N TYR A 256 2.35 5.71 8.60
CA TYR A 256 2.83 6.38 7.40
C TYR A 256 4.31 6.76 7.53
N GLY A 257 5.05 6.68 6.42
CA GLY A 257 6.49 6.98 6.37
C GLY A 257 6.78 8.49 6.36
N VAL A 258 6.11 9.24 7.21
CA VAL A 258 6.24 10.71 7.31
C VAL A 258 6.92 11.06 8.62
N LYS A 259 7.94 11.92 8.53
CA LYS A 259 8.64 12.50 9.66
C LYS A 259 7.92 13.75 10.19
N GLU A 260 7.43 14.58 9.27
CA GLU A 260 6.88 15.89 9.57
C GLU A 260 5.87 16.31 8.49
N GLY A 261 4.76 16.92 8.92
CA GLY A 261 3.85 17.65 8.03
C GLY A 261 4.11 19.15 8.15
N PHE A 262 3.92 19.89 7.06
CA PHE A 262 4.10 21.33 7.06
C PHE A 262 3.07 22.04 6.16
N PHE A 263 3.01 23.38 6.27
CA PHE A 263 2.36 24.23 5.31
C PHE A 263 3.43 25.05 4.58
N ASP A 264 3.34 25.12 3.26
CA ASP A 264 4.18 26.00 2.47
C ASP A 264 3.75 27.49 2.66
N GLU A 265 4.52 28.41 2.09
CA GLU A 265 4.27 29.85 2.17
C GLU A 265 2.94 30.30 1.53
N THR A 266 2.31 29.43 0.77
CA THR A 266 0.98 29.66 0.14
C THR A 266 -0.14 28.95 0.88
N GLY A 267 0.16 28.26 1.99
CA GLY A 267 -0.79 27.53 2.82
C GLY A 267 -1.17 26.14 2.31
N ASN A 268 -0.45 25.59 1.31
CA ASN A 268 -0.65 24.21 0.91
C ASN A 268 0.00 23.26 1.91
N ARG A 269 -0.68 22.14 2.17
CA ARG A 269 -0.14 21.06 3.00
C ARG A 269 0.93 20.30 2.24
N GLY A 270 2.01 19.96 2.93
CA GLY A 270 3.07 19.09 2.45
C GLY A 270 3.51 18.12 3.53
N THR A 271 4.30 17.13 3.11
CA THR A 271 4.92 16.13 3.99
C THR A 271 6.41 16.08 3.74
N ILE A 272 7.18 15.81 4.78
CA ILE A 272 8.58 15.42 4.69
C ILE A 272 8.63 13.94 5.02
N LEU A 273 9.08 13.14 4.05
CA LEU A 273 9.20 11.69 4.24
C LEU A 273 10.29 11.37 5.25
N ASP A 274 10.10 10.29 5.97
CA ASP A 274 11.09 9.82 6.92
C ASP A 274 12.21 9.08 6.17
N ALA A 275 13.42 9.63 6.21
CA ALA A 275 14.60 9.03 5.60
C ALA A 275 15.12 7.80 6.38
N ASP A 276 14.62 7.55 7.59
CA ASP A 276 14.91 6.32 8.32
C ASP A 276 14.29 5.11 7.60
N PRO A 277 15.11 4.18 7.08
CA PRO A 277 14.58 2.99 6.42
C PRO A 277 13.75 2.09 7.36
N GLY A 278 13.87 2.28 8.67
CA GLY A 278 13.08 1.58 9.69
C GLY A 278 11.70 2.17 9.97
N ALA A 279 11.43 3.42 9.62
CA ALA A 279 10.34 4.23 10.16
C ALA A 279 8.97 3.52 10.27
N VAL A 280 8.41 2.99 9.20
CA VAL A 280 7.10 2.29 9.22
C VAL A 280 7.21 0.92 9.88
N ARG A 281 8.24 0.16 9.52
CA ARG A 281 8.49 -1.18 10.05
C ARG A 281 8.62 -1.18 11.57
N ASP A 282 9.42 -0.27 12.11
CA ASP A 282 9.75 -0.27 13.54
C ASP A 282 8.54 0.09 14.40
N ARG A 283 7.64 0.94 13.87
CA ARG A 283 6.33 1.20 14.52
C ARG A 283 5.48 -0.07 14.57
N MET A 284 5.44 -0.85 13.48
CA MET A 284 4.69 -2.10 13.43
C MET A 284 5.23 -3.14 14.41
N VAL A 285 6.55 -3.29 14.49
CA VAL A 285 7.21 -4.17 15.46
C VAL A 285 6.92 -3.74 16.88
N HIS A 286 7.01 -2.44 17.16
CA HIS A 286 6.76 -1.90 18.51
C HIS A 286 5.29 -2.03 18.95
N SER A 287 4.31 -1.83 18.07
CA SER A 287 2.90 -2.09 18.39
C SER A 287 2.67 -3.56 18.76
N ARG A 288 3.33 -4.50 18.09
CA ARG A 288 3.27 -5.93 18.47
C ARG A 288 3.90 -6.17 19.86
N GLU A 289 5.01 -5.53 20.17
CA GLU A 289 5.65 -5.62 21.49
C GLU A 289 4.75 -5.06 22.60
N LEU A 290 4.09 -3.92 22.34
CA LEU A 290 3.12 -3.33 23.25
C LEU A 290 1.99 -4.33 23.58
N ILE A 291 1.43 -4.99 22.57
CA ILE A 291 0.38 -6.00 22.77
C ILE A 291 0.92 -7.18 23.57
N ARG A 292 2.08 -7.73 23.22
CA ARG A 292 2.71 -8.88 23.92
C ARG A 292 2.98 -8.59 25.39
N ASN A 293 3.30 -7.35 25.73
CA ASN A 293 3.58 -6.90 27.09
C ASN A 293 2.32 -6.41 27.85
N SER A 294 1.15 -6.44 27.20
CA SER A 294 -0.12 -6.02 27.78
C SER A 294 -0.81 -7.13 28.58
N PRO A 295 -1.88 -6.83 29.34
CA PRO A 295 -2.73 -7.84 29.95
C PRO A 295 -3.44 -8.78 28.96
N LEU A 296 -3.46 -8.44 27.67
CA LEU A 296 -4.11 -9.19 26.58
C LEU A 296 -3.12 -9.53 25.46
N PRO A 297 -2.09 -10.36 25.72
CA PRO A 297 -0.92 -10.52 24.85
C PRO A 297 -1.19 -11.24 23.51
N ASN A 298 -2.36 -11.85 23.35
CA ASN A 298 -2.69 -12.69 22.19
C ASN A 298 -3.63 -11.99 21.20
N LEU A 299 -3.89 -10.68 21.33
CA LEU A 299 -4.73 -9.94 20.39
C LEU A 299 -4.09 -9.91 19.00
N GLU A 300 -4.92 -10.05 17.96
CA GLU A 300 -4.50 -9.78 16.58
C GLU A 300 -4.10 -8.30 16.44
N LEU A 301 -3.16 -8.00 15.53
CA LEU A 301 -2.71 -6.64 15.23
C LEU A 301 -2.86 -6.36 13.75
N HIS A 302 -3.69 -5.37 13.43
CA HIS A 302 -3.96 -4.96 12.08
C HIS A 302 -3.52 -3.52 11.84
N PHE A 303 -2.65 -3.32 10.84
CA PHE A 303 -2.41 -1.98 10.32
C PHE A 303 -3.45 -1.72 9.23
N THR A 304 -4.54 -1.06 9.61
CA THR A 304 -5.70 -0.85 8.75
C THR A 304 -5.52 0.28 7.75
N GLU A 305 -4.44 1.07 7.93
CA GLU A 305 -3.89 1.97 6.92
C GLU A 305 -2.36 2.02 7.02
N TRP A 306 -1.69 1.99 5.87
CA TRP A 306 -0.26 2.29 5.79
C TRP A 306 0.15 2.71 4.37
N SER A 307 1.12 3.62 4.25
CA SER A 307 1.77 4.02 3.00
C SER A 307 3.05 4.80 3.29
N SER A 308 3.71 5.30 2.23
CA SER A 308 4.87 6.20 2.34
C SER A 308 4.48 7.58 2.87
N ALA A 309 3.31 8.11 2.51
CA ALA A 309 2.79 9.38 3.00
C ALA A 309 1.28 9.28 3.25
N TYR A 310 0.75 10.15 4.14
CA TYR A 310 -0.68 10.25 4.44
C TYR A 310 -1.41 11.31 3.59
N THR A 311 -0.70 11.96 2.68
CA THR A 311 -1.29 13.02 1.84
C THR A 311 -1.70 12.45 0.48
N PRO A 312 -2.99 12.58 0.06
CA PRO A 312 -3.49 12.03 -1.20
C PRO A 312 -3.01 12.79 -2.44
N THR A 313 -1.96 13.59 -2.32
CA THR A 313 -1.35 14.37 -3.39
C THR A 313 0.18 14.32 -3.33
N ASP A 314 0.73 13.32 -2.67
CA ASP A 314 2.17 13.13 -2.56
C ASP A 314 2.67 12.25 -3.71
N TYR A 315 3.43 12.84 -4.64
CA TYR A 315 3.85 12.21 -5.88
C TYR A 315 4.77 10.99 -5.70
N ILE A 316 5.28 10.72 -4.49
CA ILE A 316 5.98 9.46 -4.17
C ILE A 316 5.09 8.25 -4.49
N HIS A 317 3.77 8.37 -4.32
CA HIS A 317 2.82 7.29 -4.62
C HIS A 317 2.74 6.94 -6.10
N ASP A 318 3.07 7.87 -7.00
CA ASP A 318 3.10 7.64 -8.45
C ASP A 318 4.47 7.14 -8.94
N GLN A 319 5.54 7.36 -8.16
CA GLN A 319 6.92 7.04 -8.52
C GLN A 319 7.26 5.54 -8.36
N TYR A 320 8.22 5.06 -9.15
CA TYR A 320 8.73 3.67 -9.04
C TYR A 320 9.33 3.35 -7.67
N HIS A 321 9.78 4.34 -6.92
CA HIS A 321 10.27 4.24 -5.53
C HIS A 321 9.27 3.53 -4.61
N GLN A 322 7.97 3.70 -4.85
CA GLN A 322 6.91 3.13 -4.03
C GLN A 322 6.92 1.60 -4.03
N ALA A 323 7.35 0.97 -5.12
CA ALA A 323 7.43 -0.49 -5.20
C ALA A 323 8.47 -1.07 -4.23
N ALA A 324 9.67 -0.49 -4.21
CA ALA A 324 10.74 -0.91 -3.30
C ALA A 324 10.37 -0.64 -1.83
N PHE A 325 9.76 0.52 -1.54
CA PHE A 325 9.22 0.85 -0.22
C PHE A 325 8.25 -0.23 0.27
N ILE A 326 7.25 -0.60 -0.53
CA ILE A 326 6.25 -1.60 -0.17
C ILE A 326 6.91 -2.94 0.18
N LEU A 327 7.82 -3.44 -0.65
CA LEU A 327 8.50 -4.71 -0.43
C LEU A 327 9.35 -4.71 0.84
N ASP A 328 10.07 -3.61 1.09
CA ASP A 328 10.91 -3.45 2.28
C ASP A 328 10.08 -3.47 3.57
N LYS A 329 8.96 -2.73 3.60
CA LYS A 329 8.11 -2.67 4.80
C LYS A 329 7.39 -4.00 5.05
N ILE A 330 6.87 -4.65 4.02
CA ILE A 330 6.24 -5.97 4.15
C ILE A 330 7.26 -6.99 4.66
N LYS A 331 8.46 -7.06 4.06
CA LYS A 331 9.52 -8.01 4.50
C LYS A 331 9.89 -7.81 5.96
N GLY A 332 10.02 -6.56 6.38
CA GLY A 332 10.43 -6.23 7.74
C GLY A 332 9.36 -6.41 8.82
N ALA A 333 8.07 -6.30 8.46
CA ALA A 333 6.96 -6.32 9.41
C ALA A 333 6.11 -7.60 9.40
N GLN A 334 6.24 -8.44 8.38
CA GLN A 334 5.32 -9.58 8.13
C GLN A 334 5.17 -10.59 9.30
N GLU A 335 6.13 -10.65 10.22
CA GLU A 335 6.10 -11.53 11.40
C GLU A 335 5.50 -10.82 12.64
N SER A 336 5.24 -9.53 12.53
CA SER A 336 4.76 -8.71 13.64
C SER A 336 3.28 -8.33 13.52
N VAL A 337 2.66 -8.52 12.36
CA VAL A 337 1.29 -8.09 12.08
C VAL A 337 0.45 -9.21 11.52
N ASP A 338 -0.86 -9.14 11.72
CA ASP A 338 -1.84 -10.09 11.17
C ASP A 338 -2.40 -9.61 9.83
N SER A 339 -2.40 -8.31 9.57
CA SER A 339 -2.66 -7.70 8.26
C SER A 339 -2.05 -6.30 8.12
N MET A 340 -1.84 -5.90 6.87
CA MET A 340 -1.35 -4.58 6.46
C MET A 340 -2.19 -4.08 5.29
N SER A 341 -3.16 -3.21 5.55
CA SER A 341 -4.02 -2.61 4.51
C SER A 341 -3.31 -1.42 3.87
N TYR A 342 -2.66 -1.64 2.73
CA TYR A 342 -2.10 -0.52 1.97
C TYR A 342 -3.19 0.49 1.61
N TRP A 343 -2.94 1.75 1.84
CA TRP A 343 -3.86 2.85 1.57
C TRP A 343 -3.47 3.50 0.24
N THR A 344 -4.17 3.25 -0.90
CA THR A 344 -5.37 2.45 -1.18
C THR A 344 -5.20 1.61 -2.48
N PHE A 345 -6.25 0.87 -2.93
CA PHE A 345 -6.14 0.12 -4.20
C PHE A 345 -6.38 0.98 -5.45
N THR A 346 -7.03 2.13 -5.34
CA THR A 346 -7.44 2.98 -6.48
C THR A 346 -7.33 4.46 -6.15
N ASP A 347 -7.02 5.28 -7.17
CA ASP A 347 -7.11 6.74 -7.12
C ASP A 347 -8.54 7.29 -7.35
N ILE A 348 -9.54 6.42 -7.48
CA ILE A 348 -10.94 6.81 -7.28
C ILE A 348 -11.11 7.03 -5.78
N PHE A 349 -10.81 8.24 -5.34
CA PHE A 349 -10.57 8.58 -3.94
C PHE A 349 -10.85 10.08 -3.74
N GLU A 350 -11.87 10.41 -2.95
CA GLU A 350 -12.46 11.76 -2.93
C GLU A 350 -12.41 12.44 -1.54
N GLU A 351 -11.45 12.14 -0.68
CA GLU A 351 -11.32 12.86 0.60
C GLU A 351 -11.17 14.37 0.43
N ASN A 352 -10.41 14.80 -0.57
CA ASN A 352 -10.25 16.21 -0.96
C ASN A 352 -11.01 16.55 -2.26
N GLY A 353 -12.05 15.80 -2.60
CA GLY A 353 -12.81 15.91 -3.82
C GLY A 353 -12.15 15.31 -5.07
N PRO A 354 -12.81 15.38 -6.22
CA PRO A 354 -12.32 14.85 -7.50
C PRO A 354 -11.00 15.49 -7.92
N ARG A 355 -10.10 14.70 -8.51
CA ARG A 355 -8.78 15.16 -8.94
C ARG A 355 -8.78 15.66 -10.38
N MET A 356 -7.86 16.59 -10.69
CA MET A 356 -7.81 17.32 -11.94
C MET A 356 -6.82 16.73 -12.95
N THR A 357 -5.94 15.82 -12.52
CA THR A 357 -4.90 15.21 -13.37
C THR A 357 -4.87 13.70 -13.23
N PRO A 358 -4.43 12.96 -14.26
CA PRO A 358 -4.37 11.49 -14.25
C PRO A 358 -3.44 10.92 -13.20
N PHE A 359 -2.33 11.60 -12.95
CA PHE A 359 -1.36 11.34 -11.89
C PHE A 359 -1.27 12.59 -11.03
N HIS A 360 -1.51 12.45 -9.75
CA HIS A 360 -1.61 13.55 -8.79
C HIS A 360 -1.04 13.19 -7.42
N GLY A 361 -0.29 12.08 -7.36
CA GLY A 361 0.21 11.56 -6.09
C GLY A 361 -0.85 10.86 -5.25
N GLY A 362 -1.88 10.32 -5.88
CA GLY A 362 -2.92 9.54 -5.21
C GLY A 362 -2.37 8.23 -4.64
N PHE A 363 -3.03 7.71 -3.62
CA PHE A 363 -2.59 6.48 -2.91
C PHE A 363 -2.70 5.19 -3.74
N GLY A 364 -3.51 5.18 -4.79
CA GLY A 364 -3.96 3.97 -5.47
C GLY A 364 -2.84 3.09 -6.03
N LEU A 365 -3.07 1.77 -5.99
CA LEU A 365 -2.32 0.84 -6.84
C LEU A 365 -2.61 1.11 -8.32
N LEU A 366 -3.82 1.57 -8.62
CA LEU A 366 -4.28 1.98 -9.94
C LEU A 366 -4.58 3.49 -9.93
N ASN A 367 -4.21 4.18 -11.02
CA ASN A 367 -4.62 5.55 -11.17
C ASN A 367 -6.13 5.67 -11.52
N TYR A 368 -6.64 6.89 -11.64
CA TYR A 368 -8.05 7.14 -11.92
C TYR A 368 -8.57 6.45 -13.20
N GLN A 369 -7.73 6.29 -14.24
CA GLN A 369 -8.07 5.61 -15.48
C GLN A 369 -7.88 4.08 -15.42
N GLY A 370 -7.45 3.51 -14.29
CA GLY A 370 -7.15 2.10 -14.12
C GLY A 370 -5.78 1.69 -14.66
N ILE A 371 -4.86 2.64 -14.86
CA ILE A 371 -3.48 2.38 -15.22
C ILE A 371 -2.73 1.85 -13.99
N LYS A 372 -2.01 0.74 -14.15
CA LYS A 372 -1.20 0.13 -13.09
C LYS A 372 -0.04 1.04 -12.71
N LYS A 373 0.10 1.35 -11.42
CA LYS A 373 1.24 2.10 -10.88
C LYS A 373 2.33 1.12 -10.38
N PRO A 374 3.56 1.56 -10.12
CA PRO A 374 4.61 0.70 -9.59
C PRO A 374 4.21 -0.09 -8.34
N ALA A 375 3.41 0.50 -7.46
CA ALA A 375 2.82 -0.15 -6.29
C ALA A 375 1.98 -1.39 -6.64
N PHE A 376 1.20 -1.36 -7.74
CA PHE A 376 0.44 -2.52 -8.21
C PHE A 376 1.37 -3.69 -8.55
N HIS A 377 2.44 -3.42 -9.27
CA HIS A 377 3.40 -4.45 -9.68
C HIS A 377 4.15 -5.04 -8.49
N ALA A 378 4.44 -4.27 -7.43
CA ALA A 378 5.02 -4.81 -6.20
C ALA A 378 4.14 -5.91 -5.60
N TYR A 379 2.84 -5.66 -5.44
CA TYR A 379 1.88 -6.66 -4.98
C TYR A 379 1.69 -7.82 -5.95
N GLN A 380 1.68 -7.55 -7.26
CA GLN A 380 1.61 -8.59 -8.28
C GLN A 380 2.83 -9.52 -8.22
N PHE A 381 4.04 -8.99 -7.98
CA PHE A 381 5.26 -9.80 -7.84
C PHE A 381 5.24 -10.64 -6.57
N LEU A 382 4.76 -10.10 -5.45
CA LEU A 382 4.51 -10.86 -4.22
C LEU A 382 3.52 -12.01 -4.46
N GLY A 383 2.46 -11.76 -5.22
CA GLY A 383 1.47 -12.77 -5.60
C GLY A 383 2.03 -13.90 -6.48
N ARG A 384 3.12 -13.66 -7.20
CA ARG A 384 3.81 -14.66 -8.03
C ARG A 384 4.78 -15.55 -7.25
N LEU A 385 5.09 -15.21 -5.99
CA LEU A 385 5.96 -16.04 -5.14
C LEU A 385 5.26 -17.33 -4.76
N GLY A 386 6.01 -18.43 -4.78
CA GLY A 386 5.56 -19.73 -4.33
C GLY A 386 5.19 -19.80 -2.85
N ASP A 387 4.60 -20.91 -2.44
CA ASP A 387 4.09 -21.07 -1.09
C ASP A 387 5.15 -21.48 -0.07
N THR A 388 6.35 -21.85 -0.51
CA THR A 388 7.45 -22.29 0.34
C THR A 388 8.62 -21.31 0.24
N GLU A 389 8.99 -20.69 1.36
CA GLU A 389 10.15 -19.80 1.46
C GLU A 389 11.42 -20.63 1.74
N ILE A 390 12.49 -20.31 1.02
CA ILE A 390 13.83 -20.90 1.15
C ILE A 390 14.72 -19.95 1.96
N VAL A 391 15.55 -20.52 2.84
CA VAL A 391 16.49 -19.76 3.66
C VAL A 391 17.51 -19.05 2.78
N ASN A 392 17.65 -17.75 2.94
CA ASN A 392 18.75 -16.95 2.40
C ASN A 392 19.12 -15.84 3.39
N ALA A 393 20.35 -15.35 3.32
CA ALA A 393 20.87 -14.34 4.25
C ALA A 393 20.60 -12.91 3.82
N ASP A 394 20.17 -12.70 2.59
CA ASP A 394 19.89 -11.37 2.05
C ASP A 394 18.57 -10.81 2.60
N LYS A 395 18.62 -9.59 3.14
CA LYS A 395 17.49 -8.97 3.85
C LYS A 395 16.46 -8.32 2.93
N SER A 396 16.84 -8.02 1.69
CA SER A 396 15.98 -7.37 0.70
C SER A 396 15.66 -8.32 -0.44
N SER A 397 15.38 -9.57 -0.11
CA SER A 397 14.96 -10.59 -1.07
C SER A 397 14.08 -11.67 -0.45
N TRP A 398 13.34 -12.37 -1.31
CA TRP A 398 12.71 -13.66 -1.05
C TRP A 398 13.14 -14.67 -2.10
N VAL A 399 13.43 -15.89 -1.68
CA VAL A 399 13.57 -17.05 -2.54
C VAL A 399 12.44 -18.00 -2.20
N CYS A 400 11.58 -18.32 -3.17
CA CYS A 400 10.43 -19.17 -2.96
C CYS A 400 10.35 -20.27 -4.00
N THR A 401 9.64 -21.35 -3.63
CA THR A 401 9.32 -22.45 -4.53
C THR A 401 7.83 -22.77 -4.48
N ASN A 402 7.29 -23.26 -5.58
CA ASN A 402 5.94 -23.81 -5.66
C ASN A 402 5.97 -25.34 -5.83
N ARG A 403 4.80 -25.97 -5.67
CA ARG A 403 4.64 -27.44 -5.67
C ARG A 403 5.01 -28.09 -7.00
N ASP A 404 4.95 -27.36 -8.11
CA ASP A 404 5.33 -27.82 -9.44
C ASP A 404 6.82 -27.70 -9.74
N GLY A 405 7.64 -27.29 -8.74
CA GLY A 405 9.09 -27.13 -8.85
C GLY A 405 9.53 -25.82 -9.49
N GLY A 406 8.63 -24.86 -9.66
CA GLY A 406 8.99 -23.49 -10.06
C GLY A 406 9.72 -22.76 -8.92
N ILE A 407 10.68 -21.90 -9.27
CA ILE A 407 11.47 -21.10 -8.34
C ILE A 407 11.29 -19.62 -8.64
N GLN A 408 11.17 -18.82 -7.61
CA GLN A 408 11.05 -17.36 -7.70
C GLN A 408 12.06 -16.70 -6.78
N VAL A 409 12.79 -15.71 -7.31
CA VAL A 409 13.69 -14.85 -6.55
C VAL A 409 13.25 -13.41 -6.74
N LEU A 410 12.62 -12.83 -5.73
CA LEU A 410 12.24 -11.41 -5.69
C LEU A 410 13.27 -10.65 -4.88
N TYR A 411 13.87 -9.62 -5.45
CA TYR A 411 14.85 -8.77 -4.75
C TYR A 411 14.71 -7.31 -5.17
N TRP A 412 15.14 -6.41 -4.29
CA TRP A 412 15.05 -4.98 -4.51
C TRP A 412 16.20 -4.22 -3.85
N ASP A 413 16.41 -3.01 -4.30
CA ASP A 413 17.10 -1.97 -3.53
C ASP A 413 16.06 -1.03 -2.93
N PHE A 414 16.17 -0.72 -1.65
CA PHE A 414 15.40 0.34 -1.02
C PHE A 414 16.36 1.41 -0.53
N THR A 415 16.35 2.54 -1.20
CA THR A 415 17.14 3.72 -0.84
C THR A 415 16.19 4.88 -0.57
N PRO A 416 15.94 5.21 0.69
CA PRO A 416 15.21 6.41 1.04
C PRO A 416 15.90 7.64 0.45
N VAL A 417 15.12 8.58 -0.05
CA VAL A 417 15.64 9.84 -0.59
C VAL A 417 15.24 10.96 0.36
N GLU A 418 16.23 11.67 0.87
CA GLU A 418 16.02 12.95 1.56
C GLU A 418 16.19 14.07 0.54
N PRO A 419 15.12 14.79 0.17
CA PRO A 419 15.22 15.87 -0.79
C PRO A 419 16.19 16.96 -0.30
N PRO A 420 17.11 17.46 -1.16
CA PRO A 420 17.98 18.56 -0.81
C PRO A 420 17.14 19.83 -0.52
N ASP A 421 17.64 20.69 0.32
CA ASP A 421 17.09 22.02 0.62
C ASP A 421 15.68 22.02 1.28
N ARG A 422 15.30 20.93 1.96
CA ARG A 422 13.98 20.77 2.59
C ARG A 422 12.82 21.10 1.64
N LEU A 423 12.97 20.75 0.36
CA LEU A 423 11.89 20.87 -0.60
C LEU A 423 10.70 20.05 -0.12
N ASN A 424 9.51 20.59 -0.38
CA ASN A 424 8.27 19.85 -0.22
C ASN A 424 8.32 18.56 -1.04
N ASP A 425 8.22 17.38 -0.40
CA ASP A 425 8.33 16.08 -1.07
C ASP A 425 7.32 15.92 -2.20
N GLN A 426 6.15 16.56 -2.09
CA GLN A 426 5.17 16.61 -3.17
C GLN A 426 5.74 17.26 -4.45
N ILE A 427 6.60 18.29 -4.32
CA ILE A 427 7.26 18.94 -5.45
C ILE A 427 8.45 18.13 -5.93
N TYR A 428 9.25 17.58 -5.01
CA TYR A 428 10.43 16.79 -5.33
C TYR A 428 10.07 15.60 -6.23
N TYR A 429 9.12 14.78 -5.81
CA TYR A 429 8.70 13.58 -6.53
C TYR A 429 7.83 13.85 -7.77
N LYS A 430 7.47 15.11 -8.04
CA LYS A 430 6.72 15.51 -9.24
C LYS A 430 7.54 15.49 -10.53
N ARG A 431 8.84 15.36 -10.43
CA ARG A 431 9.80 15.47 -11.56
C ARG A 431 10.28 14.10 -12.04
N ASP A 432 10.97 14.10 -13.17
CA ASP A 432 11.75 12.95 -13.63
C ASP A 432 12.95 12.73 -12.70
N LEU A 433 13.10 11.51 -12.17
CA LEU A 433 14.10 11.15 -11.15
C LEU A 433 14.87 9.89 -11.58
N PRO A 434 15.85 10.02 -12.50
CA PRO A 434 16.69 8.89 -12.87
C PRO A 434 17.49 8.36 -11.66
N PRO A 435 17.59 7.02 -11.49
CA PRO A 435 18.23 6.42 -10.33
C PRO A 435 19.75 6.46 -10.38
N SER A 436 20.40 6.37 -9.23
CA SER A 436 21.81 6.05 -9.14
C SER A 436 22.06 4.55 -9.32
N PRO A 437 23.21 4.14 -9.93
CA PRO A 437 23.58 2.74 -10.04
C PRO A 437 23.92 2.16 -8.66
N LYS A 438 23.60 0.86 -8.48
CA LYS A 438 23.95 0.06 -7.30
C LYS A 438 24.87 -1.09 -7.71
N PRO A 439 25.54 -1.76 -6.75
CA PRO A 439 26.25 -2.99 -7.03
C PRO A 439 25.35 -4.00 -7.74
N PRO A 440 25.81 -4.71 -8.78
CA PRO A 440 25.02 -5.73 -9.45
C PRO A 440 24.64 -6.85 -8.47
N VAL A 441 23.53 -7.53 -8.74
CA VAL A 441 23.08 -8.67 -7.94
C VAL A 441 23.52 -9.96 -8.62
N ALA A 442 24.15 -10.85 -7.86
CA ALA A 442 24.42 -12.23 -8.25
C ALA A 442 23.49 -13.17 -7.47
N VAL A 443 22.66 -13.92 -8.19
CA VAL A 443 21.83 -15.00 -7.64
C VAL A 443 22.55 -16.31 -7.83
N ASP A 444 22.75 -17.10 -6.76
CA ASP A 444 23.39 -18.42 -6.77
C ASP A 444 22.47 -19.42 -6.07
N LEU A 445 21.79 -20.26 -6.86
CA LEU A 445 20.87 -21.28 -6.37
C LEU A 445 21.52 -22.65 -6.46
N MET A 446 21.47 -23.40 -5.36
CA MET A 446 22.02 -24.74 -5.24
C MET A 446 20.90 -25.78 -5.11
N ASN A 447 21.20 -27.01 -5.56
CA ASN A 447 20.29 -28.15 -5.50
C ASN A 447 19.02 -27.96 -6.35
N LEU A 448 19.14 -27.21 -7.47
CA LEU A 448 18.08 -27.16 -8.47
C LEU A 448 17.94 -28.53 -9.15
N PRO A 449 16.72 -29.09 -9.28
CA PRO A 449 16.53 -30.31 -10.09
C PRO A 449 17.01 -30.08 -11.52
N SER A 450 17.81 -31.03 -12.04
CA SER A 450 18.24 -30.98 -13.44
C SER A 450 17.05 -30.96 -14.39
N GLY A 451 17.17 -30.23 -15.47
CA GLY A 451 16.08 -30.08 -16.47
C GLY A 451 16.16 -28.82 -17.28
N THR A 452 15.14 -28.63 -18.09
CA THR A 452 14.93 -27.41 -18.89
C THR A 452 13.98 -26.48 -18.15
N TYR A 453 14.32 -25.20 -18.08
CA TYR A 453 13.53 -24.17 -17.44
C TYR A 453 13.23 -23.03 -18.40
N PHE A 454 12.04 -22.45 -18.26
CA PHE A 454 11.70 -21.16 -18.84
C PHE A 454 12.02 -20.08 -17.81
N GLU A 455 13.05 -19.30 -18.09
CA GLU A 455 13.50 -18.18 -17.26
C GLU A 455 12.80 -16.90 -17.71
N GLN A 456 12.23 -16.17 -16.77
CA GLN A 456 11.62 -14.86 -16.99
C GLN A 456 12.14 -13.87 -15.95
N VAL A 457 12.49 -12.66 -16.40
CA VAL A 457 12.93 -11.57 -15.54
C VAL A 457 11.95 -10.42 -15.65
N TYR A 458 11.33 -10.05 -14.54
CA TYR A 458 10.42 -8.92 -14.42
C TYR A 458 11.08 -7.79 -13.65
N ARG A 459 10.80 -6.55 -14.01
CA ARG A 459 11.41 -5.38 -13.37
C ARG A 459 10.38 -4.32 -13.07
N ILE A 460 10.59 -3.60 -11.96
CA ILE A 460 9.94 -2.33 -11.64
C ILE A 460 11.07 -1.34 -11.33
N GLY A 461 11.11 -0.21 -12.00
CA GLY A 461 12.13 0.78 -11.83
C GLY A 461 11.97 1.93 -12.82
N TYR A 462 12.93 2.81 -12.87
CA TYR A 462 12.89 3.92 -13.80
C TYR A 462 12.69 3.45 -15.24
N ARG A 463 11.58 3.88 -15.87
CA ARG A 463 11.15 3.51 -17.23
C ARG A 463 10.86 2.01 -17.44
N GLN A 464 10.62 1.28 -16.36
CA GLN A 464 10.27 -0.14 -16.42
C GLN A 464 9.06 -0.41 -15.50
N ASN A 465 7.90 -0.72 -16.09
CA ASN A 465 6.64 -0.77 -15.35
C ASN A 465 6.40 0.50 -14.51
N ASP A 466 6.77 1.64 -15.11
CA ASP A 466 6.79 2.99 -14.54
C ASP A 466 5.86 3.88 -15.36
N ALA A 467 4.59 3.86 -14.99
CA ALA A 467 3.54 4.62 -15.67
C ALA A 467 3.78 6.13 -15.57
N TYR A 468 4.31 6.60 -14.43
CA TYR A 468 4.47 8.03 -14.18
C TYR A 468 5.56 8.66 -15.07
N THR A 469 6.72 8.01 -15.21
CA THR A 469 7.78 8.52 -16.11
C THR A 469 7.28 8.55 -17.57
N THR A 470 6.52 7.53 -18.00
CA THR A 470 5.90 7.55 -19.34
C THR A 470 4.90 8.70 -19.48
N TYR A 471 4.14 9.03 -18.45
CA TYR A 471 3.26 10.19 -18.43
C TYR A 471 4.03 11.52 -18.52
N LEU A 472 5.17 11.65 -17.82
CA LEU A 472 6.05 12.81 -17.93
C LEU A 472 6.62 12.97 -19.34
N ASP A 473 7.02 11.89 -20.01
CA ASP A 473 7.52 11.91 -21.40
C ASP A 473 6.46 12.39 -22.40
N LEU A 474 5.18 12.21 -22.09
CA LEU A 474 4.06 12.76 -22.88
C LEU A 474 3.76 14.24 -22.59
N GLY A 475 4.58 14.90 -21.77
CA GLY A 475 4.43 16.32 -21.38
C GLY A 475 3.45 16.53 -20.23
N ALA A 476 3.15 15.50 -19.45
CA ALA A 476 2.27 15.53 -18.29
C ALA A 476 0.90 16.22 -18.55
N PRO A 477 0.13 15.80 -19.57
CA PRO A 477 -1.12 16.45 -19.94
C PRO A 477 -2.15 16.36 -18.83
N ALA A 478 -2.92 17.43 -18.61
CA ALA A 478 -3.98 17.47 -17.60
C ALA A 478 -5.06 16.42 -17.84
N GLN A 479 -5.26 16.03 -19.11
CA GLN A 479 -6.20 14.99 -19.51
C GLN A 479 -5.56 14.10 -20.57
N LEU A 480 -5.79 12.80 -20.47
CA LEU A 480 -5.25 11.80 -21.42
C LEU A 480 -6.28 11.50 -22.52
N THR A 481 -5.81 11.47 -23.75
CA THR A 481 -6.54 10.81 -24.82
C THR A 481 -6.52 9.30 -24.63
N LYS A 482 -7.47 8.59 -25.29
CA LYS A 482 -7.49 7.11 -25.23
C LYS A 482 -6.15 6.51 -25.69
N ALA A 483 -5.54 7.01 -26.74
CA ALA A 483 -4.25 6.55 -27.25
C ALA A 483 -3.11 6.74 -26.22
N GLN A 484 -3.12 7.84 -25.45
CA GLN A 484 -2.16 8.06 -24.38
C GLN A 484 -2.38 7.11 -23.19
N VAL A 485 -3.64 6.85 -22.82
CA VAL A 485 -3.98 5.83 -21.81
C VAL A 485 -3.44 4.45 -22.24
N ASP A 486 -3.69 4.06 -23.50
CA ASP A 486 -3.24 2.78 -24.05
C ASP A 486 -1.69 2.70 -24.07
N ALA A 487 -0.99 3.78 -24.44
CA ALA A 487 0.47 3.84 -24.46
C ALA A 487 1.07 3.69 -23.05
N ILE A 488 0.56 4.44 -22.05
CA ILE A 488 1.03 4.35 -20.67
C ILE A 488 0.73 2.97 -20.09
N SER A 489 -0.48 2.42 -20.36
CA SER A 489 -0.86 1.07 -19.90
C SER A 489 0.05 -0.02 -20.48
N SER A 490 0.46 0.14 -21.75
CA SER A 490 1.40 -0.80 -22.40
C SER A 490 2.79 -0.74 -21.77
N ALA A 491 3.30 0.48 -21.45
CA ALA A 491 4.58 0.67 -20.77
C ALA A 491 4.60 0.13 -19.32
N ALA A 492 3.41 0.03 -18.70
CA ALA A 492 3.19 -0.51 -17.35
C ALA A 492 2.37 -1.82 -17.39
N SER A 493 2.62 -2.68 -18.37
CA SER A 493 1.85 -3.92 -18.57
C SER A 493 2.11 -5.01 -17.52
N GLY A 494 3.30 -5.01 -16.91
CA GLY A 494 3.76 -6.08 -16.01
C GLY A 494 4.32 -7.30 -16.75
N GLU A 495 4.61 -7.17 -18.06
CA GLU A 495 5.26 -8.22 -18.83
C GLU A 495 6.73 -8.39 -18.45
N PRO A 496 7.33 -9.58 -18.66
CA PRO A 496 8.75 -9.81 -18.39
C PRO A 496 9.63 -8.95 -19.32
N ALA A 497 10.67 -8.34 -18.75
CA ALA A 497 11.69 -7.62 -19.52
C ALA A 497 12.55 -8.58 -20.36
N GLU A 498 12.77 -9.79 -19.87
CA GLU A 498 13.58 -10.82 -20.52
C GLU A 498 12.91 -12.19 -20.34
N SER A 499 13.02 -13.04 -21.40
CA SER A 499 12.55 -14.43 -21.35
C SER A 499 13.46 -15.32 -22.19
N ARG A 500 13.86 -16.47 -21.64
CA ARG A 500 14.68 -17.46 -22.37
C ARG A 500 14.51 -18.87 -21.82
N VAL A 501 14.88 -19.86 -22.63
CA VAL A 501 14.97 -21.26 -22.21
C VAL A 501 16.39 -21.55 -21.77
N ILE A 502 16.56 -22.16 -20.61
CA ILE A 502 17.84 -22.54 -20.03
C ILE A 502 17.87 -24.03 -19.66
N SER A 503 19.07 -24.60 -19.55
CA SER A 503 19.27 -25.98 -19.07
C SER A 503 20.11 -25.98 -17.80
N VAL A 504 19.62 -26.64 -16.77
CA VAL A 504 20.35 -26.91 -15.53
C VAL A 504 20.78 -28.37 -15.52
N ARG A 505 22.07 -28.65 -15.35
CA ARG A 505 22.65 -30.02 -15.43
C ARG A 505 23.32 -30.49 -14.14
N ASP A 506 23.91 -29.58 -13.38
CA ASP A 506 24.74 -29.83 -12.22
C ASP A 506 24.10 -29.42 -10.89
N GLY A 507 22.82 -29.09 -10.90
CA GLY A 507 22.10 -28.62 -9.72
C GLY A 507 22.41 -27.18 -9.31
N HIS A 508 23.19 -26.46 -10.11
CA HIS A 508 23.52 -25.05 -9.88
C HIS A 508 22.89 -24.15 -10.92
N PHE A 509 22.37 -23.03 -10.45
CA PHE A 509 21.90 -21.94 -11.31
C PHE A 509 22.52 -20.64 -10.85
N ARG A 510 23.11 -19.90 -11.78
CA ARG A 510 23.72 -18.60 -11.56
C ARG A 510 23.11 -17.58 -12.51
N PHE A 511 22.74 -16.43 -11.92
CA PHE A 511 22.21 -15.31 -12.67
C PHE A 511 22.85 -14.04 -12.15
N GLN A 512 23.16 -13.10 -13.03
CA GLN A 512 23.70 -11.80 -12.65
C GLN A 512 22.92 -10.70 -13.37
N SER A 513 22.62 -9.64 -12.65
CA SER A 513 21.80 -8.53 -13.14
C SER A 513 22.29 -7.19 -12.60
N PRO A 514 22.33 -6.14 -13.42
CA PRO A 514 22.48 -4.78 -12.90
C PRO A 514 21.33 -4.45 -11.95
N LEU A 515 21.58 -3.52 -11.04
CA LEU A 515 20.59 -3.00 -10.11
C LEU A 515 20.77 -1.48 -9.98
N SER A 516 19.67 -0.78 -9.84
CA SER A 516 19.63 0.66 -9.60
C SER A 516 18.93 0.96 -8.27
N ALA A 517 19.09 2.18 -7.76
CA ALA A 517 18.39 2.61 -6.56
C ALA A 517 16.87 2.50 -6.75
N ASN A 518 16.20 1.92 -5.77
CA ASN A 518 14.75 1.68 -5.74
C ASN A 518 14.21 0.81 -6.90
N GLU A 519 15.07 0.00 -7.51
CA GLU A 519 14.66 -1.00 -8.51
C GLU A 519 14.26 -2.30 -7.83
N VAL A 520 13.26 -2.97 -8.40
CA VAL A 520 12.74 -4.28 -8.00
C VAL A 520 12.91 -5.25 -9.16
N CYS A 521 13.39 -6.44 -8.88
CA CYS A 521 13.54 -7.51 -9.85
C CYS A 521 12.92 -8.81 -9.34
N LEU A 522 12.12 -9.47 -10.19
CA LEU A 522 11.59 -10.80 -9.95
C LEU A 522 12.11 -11.75 -11.05
N LEU A 523 12.93 -12.70 -10.65
CA LEU A 523 13.37 -13.82 -11.47
C LEU A 523 12.44 -15.02 -11.23
N VAL A 524 11.91 -15.59 -12.30
CA VAL A 524 11.04 -16.77 -12.27
C VAL A 524 11.65 -17.86 -13.11
N LEU A 525 11.86 -19.04 -12.53
CA LEU A 525 12.26 -20.26 -13.20
C LEU A 525 11.11 -21.25 -13.17
N ARG A 526 10.50 -21.50 -14.33
CA ARG A 526 9.42 -22.48 -14.47
C ARG A 526 9.96 -23.72 -15.17
N LYS A 527 9.86 -24.88 -14.53
CA LYS A 527 10.28 -26.15 -15.11
C LYS A 527 9.39 -26.50 -16.30
N MET A 528 10.00 -26.89 -17.42
CA MET A 528 9.29 -27.26 -18.66
C MET A 528 9.00 -28.76 -18.72
#